data_28b94c413dbfdb093652c8807706fce4
#
_entry.id   28b94c413dbfdb093652c8807706fce4
#
_cell.length_a   1.000
_cell.length_b   1.000
_cell.length_c   1.000
_cell.angle_alpha   90.00
_cell.angle_beta   90.00
_cell.angle_gamma   90.00
#
_symmetry.space_group_name_H-M   'P 1'
#
loop_
_entity.id
_entity.type
_entity.pdbx_description
1 polymer ?
#
loop_
_entity_poly.entity_id
_entity_poly.type
_entity_poly.pdbx_seq_one_letter_code
_entity_poly.pdbx_strand_id
1 'polypeptide(L)'
;MAFKKFQVDRNETHDWSKESVLEGVYVSKRNIPTINGDSWLYTVEKKGGVKVDVWGKAMLDNFFQNIPIGSMVRITYKGKMKSAKGGRAYHAFELEYDDSMVEKEDITPEQVEEIFKE
;
A
#
# COMPACT_ATOMS: atom_id res chain seq x y z
N MET A 1 9.77 7.18 -39.91
CA MET A 1 10.21 7.06 -38.50
C MET A 1 9.10 7.45 -37.55
N ALA A 2 8.72 6.56 -36.67
CA ALA A 2 7.67 6.83 -35.73
C ALA A 2 8.26 7.15 -34.36
N PHE A 3 7.79 8.22 -33.76
CA PHE A 3 8.17 8.52 -32.40
C PHE A 3 7.45 7.60 -31.46
N LYS A 4 8.18 6.99 -30.56
CA LYS A 4 7.58 6.19 -29.50
C LYS A 4 7.31 7.11 -28.32
N LYS A 5 6.12 6.97 -27.75
CA LYS A 5 5.82 7.69 -26.53
C LYS A 5 6.69 7.16 -25.41
N PHE A 6 7.38 8.06 -24.75
CA PHE A 6 8.07 7.69 -23.53
C PHE A 6 7.03 7.56 -22.45
N GLN A 7 6.81 6.34 -22.03
CA GLN A 7 5.90 6.08 -20.92
C GLN A 7 6.72 5.57 -19.77
N VAL A 8 6.63 6.29 -18.68
CA VAL A 8 7.13 5.76 -17.43
C VAL A 8 6.20 4.60 -17.07
N ASP A 9 6.78 3.45 -16.79
CA ASP A 9 6.00 2.30 -16.36
C ASP A 9 5.31 2.65 -15.06
N ARG A 10 4.11 3.18 -15.19
CA ARG A 10 3.28 3.55 -14.05
C ARG A 10 2.01 2.74 -14.08
N ASN A 11 1.71 2.16 -12.94
CA ASN A 11 0.41 1.54 -12.73
C ASN A 11 -0.63 2.65 -12.57
N GLU A 12 -1.88 2.32 -12.82
CA GLU A 12 -2.96 3.25 -12.54
C GLU A 12 -3.07 3.50 -11.06
N THR A 13 -3.35 4.74 -10.70
CA THR A 13 -3.61 5.10 -9.31
C THR A 13 -5.04 4.72 -8.96
N HIS A 14 -5.22 4.08 -7.82
CA HIS A 14 -6.55 3.69 -7.37
C HIS A 14 -7.39 4.93 -7.06
N ASP A 15 -8.60 4.94 -7.57
CA ASP A 15 -9.53 6.05 -7.37
C ASP A 15 -10.63 5.63 -6.38
N TRP A 16 -10.51 6.14 -5.17
CA TRP A 16 -11.44 5.80 -4.10
C TRP A 16 -12.86 6.30 -4.33
N SER A 17 -13.03 7.30 -5.20
CA SER A 17 -14.36 7.79 -5.51
C SER A 17 -15.11 6.86 -6.46
N LYS A 18 -14.39 6.09 -7.26
CA LYS A 18 -14.97 5.13 -8.17
C LYS A 18 -15.11 3.75 -7.55
N GLU A 19 -14.16 3.39 -6.72
CA GLU A 19 -14.13 2.07 -6.10
C GLU A 19 -13.66 2.22 -4.66
N SER A 20 -14.58 2.05 -3.74
CA SER A 20 -14.30 2.28 -2.33
C SER A 20 -13.52 1.13 -1.67
N VAL A 21 -13.47 -0.02 -2.31
CA VAL A 21 -12.76 -1.19 -1.76
C VAL A 21 -11.61 -1.55 -2.68
N LEU A 22 -10.44 -1.72 -2.10
CA LEU A 22 -9.27 -2.24 -2.82
C LEU A 22 -8.80 -3.50 -2.10
N GLU A 23 -8.77 -4.60 -2.83
CA GLU A 23 -8.32 -5.88 -2.30
C GLU A 23 -7.29 -6.48 -3.22
N GLY A 24 -6.19 -6.95 -2.65
CA GLY A 24 -5.13 -7.57 -3.42
C GLY A 24 -3.90 -7.80 -2.57
N VAL A 25 -2.79 -8.04 -3.25
CA VAL A 25 -1.51 -8.33 -2.60
C VAL A 25 -0.63 -7.10 -2.62
N TYR A 26 -0.12 -6.73 -1.46
CA TYR A 26 0.84 -5.63 -1.34
C TYR A 26 2.19 -6.09 -1.91
N VAL A 27 2.57 -5.55 -3.07
CA VAL A 27 3.74 -6.07 -3.78
C VAL A 27 4.96 -5.16 -3.69
N SER A 28 4.79 -3.87 -3.51
CA SER A 28 5.95 -2.97 -3.41
C SER A 28 5.57 -1.61 -2.84
N LYS A 29 6.60 -0.87 -2.44
CA LYS A 29 6.46 0.51 -2.00
C LYS A 29 7.62 1.33 -2.56
N ARG A 30 7.35 2.59 -2.84
CA ARG A 30 8.36 3.52 -3.36
C ARG A 30 8.20 4.87 -2.69
N ASN A 31 9.32 5.51 -2.41
CA ASN A 31 9.31 6.89 -1.94
C ASN A 31 9.44 7.80 -3.16
N ILE A 32 8.50 8.70 -3.33
CA ILE A 32 8.43 9.59 -4.49
C ILE A 32 8.61 11.03 -4.02
N PRO A 33 9.62 11.73 -4.50
CA PRO A 33 9.74 13.16 -4.18
C PRO A 33 8.64 13.94 -4.89
N THR A 34 8.00 14.83 -4.15
CA THR A 34 6.96 15.72 -4.69
C THR A 34 7.26 17.15 -4.30
N ILE A 35 6.49 18.08 -4.86
CA ILE A 35 6.63 19.50 -4.54
C ILE A 35 6.44 19.75 -3.05
N ASN A 36 5.60 18.96 -2.42
CA ASN A 36 5.26 19.11 -1.00
C ASN A 36 6.09 18.20 -0.10
N GLY A 37 7.18 17.64 -0.60
CA GLY A 37 8.00 16.71 0.13
C GLY A 37 7.84 15.29 -0.39
N ASP A 38 8.47 14.35 0.29
CA ASP A 38 8.42 12.97 -0.13
C ASP A 38 7.08 12.33 0.22
N SER A 39 6.58 11.51 -0.69
CA SER A 39 5.35 10.73 -0.46
C SER A 39 5.61 9.27 -0.78
N TRP A 40 4.91 8.41 -0.08
CA TRP A 40 4.99 6.98 -0.35
C TRP A 40 3.95 6.57 -1.36
N LEU A 41 4.33 5.68 -2.24
CA LEU A 41 3.43 5.09 -3.23
C LEU A 41 3.48 3.58 -3.08
N TYR A 42 2.34 2.98 -2.80
CA TYR A 42 2.23 1.55 -2.55
C TYR A 42 1.58 0.88 -3.73
N THR A 43 2.08 -0.28 -4.13
CA THR A 43 1.53 -1.02 -5.24
C THR A 43 0.81 -2.27 -4.73
N VAL A 44 -0.43 -2.43 -5.16
CA VAL A 44 -1.26 -3.57 -4.81
C VAL A 44 -1.64 -4.30 -6.10
N GLU A 45 -1.40 -5.59 -6.14
CA GLU A 45 -1.77 -6.42 -7.27
C GLU A 45 -3.14 -7.03 -7.01
N LYS A 46 -4.10 -6.61 -7.82
CA LYS A 46 -5.47 -7.08 -7.71
C LYS A 46 -5.61 -8.47 -8.35
N LYS A 47 -6.73 -9.12 -8.06
CA LYS A 47 -7.07 -10.37 -8.70
C LYS A 47 -7.03 -10.20 -10.22
N GLY A 48 -6.38 -11.13 -10.90
CA GLY A 48 -6.19 -11.04 -12.34
C GLY A 48 -4.87 -10.42 -12.76
N GLY A 49 -4.03 -10.04 -11.81
CA GLY A 49 -2.70 -9.52 -12.10
C GLY A 49 -2.62 -8.03 -12.36
N VAL A 50 -3.74 -7.32 -12.20
CA VAL A 50 -3.75 -5.87 -12.41
C VAL A 50 -3.13 -5.18 -11.19
N LYS A 51 -2.11 -4.37 -11.44
CA LYS A 51 -1.45 -3.61 -10.38
C LYS A 51 -1.98 -2.19 -10.34
N VAL A 52 -2.27 -1.70 -9.15
CA VAL A 52 -2.66 -0.32 -8.93
C VAL A 52 -1.78 0.30 -7.87
N ASP A 53 -1.58 1.59 -7.99
CA ASP A 53 -0.79 2.35 -7.02
C ASP A 53 -1.71 3.12 -6.09
N VAL A 54 -1.31 3.22 -4.84
CA VAL A 54 -2.05 3.92 -3.80
C VAL A 54 -1.12 4.95 -3.17
N TRP A 55 -1.51 6.22 -3.23
CA TRP A 55 -0.75 7.27 -2.59
C TRP A 55 -0.88 7.17 -1.07
N GLY A 56 0.23 7.32 -0.40
CA GLY A 56 0.26 7.27 1.06
C GLY A 56 -0.45 8.46 1.68
N LYS A 57 -1.20 8.17 2.72
CA LYS A 57 -1.81 9.14 3.62
C LYS A 57 -1.56 8.63 5.02
N ALA A 58 -1.76 9.46 6.02
CA ALA A 58 -1.39 9.11 7.40
C ALA A 58 -1.80 7.68 7.80
N MET A 59 -3.07 7.34 7.60
CA MET A 59 -3.55 5.99 7.95
C MET A 59 -2.93 4.92 7.07
N LEU A 60 -2.86 5.18 5.76
CA LEU A 60 -2.32 4.20 4.83
C LEU A 60 -0.82 4.01 5.02
N ASP A 61 -0.09 5.07 5.29
CA ASP A 61 1.34 4.97 5.57
C ASP A 61 1.58 4.11 6.81
N ASN A 62 0.84 4.36 7.87
CA ASN A 62 0.96 3.58 9.09
C ASN A 62 0.64 2.10 8.82
N PHE A 63 -0.38 1.83 8.04
CA PHE A 63 -0.78 0.46 7.70
C PHE A 63 0.30 -0.25 6.89
N PHE A 64 0.69 0.33 5.75
CA PHE A 64 1.62 -0.33 4.84
C PHE A 64 3.03 -0.44 5.40
N GLN A 65 3.44 0.50 6.25
CA GLN A 65 4.78 0.44 6.85
C GLN A 65 4.88 -0.62 7.95
N ASN A 66 3.74 -1.08 8.45
CA ASN A 66 3.70 -2.05 9.55
C ASN A 66 3.32 -3.45 9.13
N ILE A 67 3.10 -3.70 7.84
CA ILE A 67 2.81 -5.04 7.35
C ILE A 67 3.88 -5.45 6.35
N PRO A 68 4.18 -6.75 6.24
CA PRO A 68 5.20 -7.20 5.30
C PRO A 68 4.70 -7.14 3.86
N ILE A 69 5.61 -6.88 2.94
CA ILE A 69 5.32 -6.97 1.51
C ILE A 69 4.97 -8.43 1.20
N GLY A 70 3.94 -8.63 0.42
CA GLY A 70 3.38 -9.95 0.14
C GLY A 70 2.10 -10.23 0.89
N SER A 71 1.75 -9.36 1.84
CA SER A 71 0.49 -9.50 2.57
C SER A 71 -0.71 -9.26 1.67
N MET A 72 -1.77 -10.01 1.89
CA MET A 72 -3.06 -9.72 1.30
C MET A 72 -3.65 -8.54 2.05
N VAL A 73 -4.15 -7.56 1.34
CA VAL A 73 -4.75 -6.38 1.98
C VAL A 73 -6.15 -6.15 1.47
N ARG A 74 -7.00 -5.65 2.35
CA ARG A 74 -8.32 -5.15 1.98
C ARG A 74 -8.49 -3.79 2.61
N ILE A 75 -8.65 -2.79 1.78
CA ILE A 75 -8.76 -1.41 2.21
C ILE A 75 -10.10 -0.88 1.77
N THR A 76 -10.90 -0.43 2.72
CA THR A 76 -12.22 0.13 2.44
C THR A 76 -12.24 1.61 2.81
N TYR A 77 -12.53 2.46 1.84
CA TYR A 77 -12.63 3.88 2.09
C TYR A 77 -13.99 4.19 2.71
N LYS A 78 -13.97 4.84 3.86
CA LYS A 78 -15.18 5.18 4.60
C LYS A 78 -15.62 6.61 4.41
N GLY A 79 -14.90 7.37 3.59
CA GLY A 79 -15.22 8.76 3.35
C GLY A 79 -14.51 9.70 4.30
N LYS A 80 -14.88 10.97 4.23
CA LYS A 80 -14.34 11.98 5.13
C LYS A 80 -15.08 11.95 6.44
N MET A 81 -14.34 11.92 7.53
CA MET A 81 -14.90 11.97 8.87
C MET A 81 -14.26 13.12 9.65
N LYS A 82 -14.98 13.63 10.62
CA LYS A 82 -14.47 14.67 11.47
C LYS A 82 -13.91 14.07 12.73
N SER A 83 -12.76 14.57 13.14
CA SER A 83 -12.18 14.18 14.42
C SER A 83 -13.08 14.65 15.56
N ALA A 84 -13.27 13.80 16.55
CA ALA A 84 -14.10 14.14 17.71
C ALA A 84 -13.55 15.32 18.51
N LYS A 85 -12.26 15.61 18.38
CA LYS A 85 -11.61 16.60 19.23
C LYS A 85 -11.30 17.94 18.57
N GLY A 86 -11.43 18.08 17.27
CA GLY A 86 -10.96 19.32 16.67
C GLY A 86 -11.65 19.71 15.39
N GLY A 87 -12.58 18.94 14.96
CA GLY A 87 -13.30 19.25 13.74
C GLY A 87 -12.49 19.13 12.47
N ARG A 88 -11.27 18.63 12.53
CA ARG A 88 -10.48 18.38 11.33
C ARG A 88 -11.02 17.17 10.58
N ALA A 89 -11.31 17.36 9.31
CA ALA A 89 -11.73 16.26 8.47
C ALA A 89 -10.52 15.40 8.09
N TYR A 90 -10.73 14.10 8.05
CA TYR A 90 -9.71 13.17 7.60
C TYR A 90 -10.37 12.09 6.75
N HIS A 91 -9.56 11.47 5.88
CA HIS A 91 -10.02 10.34 5.09
C HIS A 91 -9.93 9.08 5.94
N ALA A 92 -11.07 8.45 6.17
CA ALA A 92 -11.13 7.26 7.00
C ALA A 92 -11.10 5.99 6.14
N PHE A 93 -10.32 5.01 6.59
CA PHE A 93 -10.20 3.73 5.92
C PHE A 93 -10.39 2.61 6.93
N GLU A 94 -11.02 1.54 6.49
CA GLU A 94 -11.02 0.29 7.22
C GLU A 94 -9.92 -0.57 6.62
N LEU A 95 -8.97 -0.98 7.45
CA LEU A 95 -7.75 -1.62 6.99
C LEU A 95 -7.65 -3.03 7.53
N GLU A 96 -7.55 -4.00 6.63
CA GLU A 96 -7.43 -5.40 6.98
C GLU A 96 -6.28 -6.01 6.21
N TYR A 97 -5.58 -6.95 6.82
CA TYR A 97 -4.51 -7.64 6.12
C TYR A 97 -4.40 -9.07 6.58
N ASP A 98 -3.80 -9.88 5.73
CA ASP A 98 -3.51 -11.29 6.03
C ASP A 98 -2.09 -11.57 5.53
N ASP A 99 -1.20 -11.82 6.46
CA ASP A 99 0.20 -12.08 6.15
C ASP A 99 0.53 -13.57 6.08
N SER A 100 -0.48 -14.43 6.16
CA SER A 100 -0.26 -15.87 6.14
C SER A 100 0.34 -16.37 4.83
N MET A 101 0.15 -15.61 3.74
CA MET A 101 0.67 -15.96 2.43
C MET A 101 2.06 -15.39 2.17
N VAL A 102 2.58 -14.59 3.08
CA VAL A 102 3.94 -14.10 2.96
C VAL A 102 4.88 -15.29 3.10
N GLU A 103 5.77 -15.43 2.12
CA GLU A 103 6.72 -16.51 2.17
C GLU A 103 7.70 -16.30 3.32
N LYS A 104 7.49 -17.07 4.35
CA LYS A 104 8.36 -17.04 5.52
C LYS A 104 9.50 -18.05 5.39
N GLU A 105 9.53 -18.75 4.29
CA GLU A 105 10.57 -19.72 4.03
C GLU A 105 11.94 -19.07 3.92
N ASP A 106 11.98 -17.83 3.52
CA ASP A 106 13.23 -17.08 3.45
C ASP A 106 13.72 -16.70 4.84
N ILE A 107 12.79 -16.52 5.77
CA ILE A 107 13.13 -16.24 7.15
C ILE A 107 12.17 -17.01 8.06
N THR A 108 12.61 -18.17 8.48
CA THR A 108 11.85 -18.92 9.49
C THR A 108 12.16 -18.31 10.87
N PRO A 109 11.30 -18.55 11.86
CA PRO A 109 11.60 -18.14 13.23
C PRO A 109 12.95 -18.65 13.71
N GLU A 110 13.31 -19.86 13.31
CA GLU A 110 14.60 -20.43 13.66
C GLU A 110 15.75 -19.68 13.03
N GLN A 111 15.61 -19.28 11.78
CA GLN A 111 16.63 -18.50 11.10
C GLN A 111 16.78 -17.12 11.70
N VAL A 112 15.68 -16.52 12.10
CA VAL A 112 15.73 -15.22 12.78
C VAL A 112 16.47 -15.35 14.09
N GLU A 113 16.20 -16.40 14.85
CA GLU A 113 16.91 -16.64 16.10
C GLU A 113 18.41 -16.84 15.87
N GLU A 114 18.79 -17.56 14.83
CA GLU A 114 20.19 -17.75 14.51
C GLU A 114 20.88 -16.43 14.17
N ILE A 115 20.19 -15.56 13.44
CA ILE A 115 20.75 -14.26 13.08
C ILE A 115 20.99 -13.40 14.31
N PHE A 116 20.09 -13.44 15.28
CA PHE A 116 20.17 -12.62 16.47
C PHE A 116 20.87 -13.27 17.64
N LYS A 117 21.26 -14.51 17.49
CA LYS A 117 21.92 -15.25 18.55
C LYS A 117 23.38 -14.90 18.73
N GLU A 118 23.93 -14.23 17.81
CA GLU A 118 25.38 -13.93 17.81
C GLU A 118 25.76 -12.77 18.70
#